data_1d3d36b19c700dba6a9152fe2c7b7a17
#
_entry.id   1d3d36b19c700dba6a9152fe2c7b7a17
#
_cell.length_a   1.000
_cell.length_b   1.000
_cell.length_c   1.000
_cell.angle_alpha   90.00
_cell.angle_beta   90.00
_cell.angle_gamma   90.00
#
_symmetry.space_group_name_H-M   'P 1'
#
loop_
_entity.id
_entity.type
_entity.pdbx_description
1 polymer ?
#
loop_
_entity_poly.entity_id
_entity_poly.type
_entity_poly.pdbx_seq_one_letter_code
_entity_poly.pdbx_strand_id
1 'polypeptide(L)'
;DLRMSRGLGDVYKRQRRPFESYIINRRIKNTLMLYEKQKKLVHLVEQQIQKRVNNNTTLINVLGHIVEFRNGESGLHIQHIQTITKMLLLQMGKKSHEYKLSDADILLISTASSLHDIGKISIDEKILNKPGRLTKDEFEIVKQHSLIGAEMLKTVPNYNNNDLLEYAYQICRWHHERYDGHGYPDGLVGDQIPISAQVVSIADVYDALTSERCYKKAYSHGQAMKMIIDGQCGVFNPLLLECLYDISEEMKASLFENENYADQAVVSKMTDELVIKQFRSEMPKEKNNESQNRKFFQEMTFEYDAFKDAVYISSQAAKDLGIDEIIYHPKNHEFSFFNKSTIKLLKDLSLIHI
;
A
#
# COMPACT_ATOMS: atom_id res chain seq x y z
N ASP A 1 -6.15 -63.32 14.30
CA ASP A 1 -5.58 -62.40 15.29
C ASP A 1 -5.55 -60.94 14.81
N LEU A 2 -6.76 -60.41 14.69
CA LEU A 2 -7.02 -59.02 14.32
C LEU A 2 -7.37 -58.15 15.55
N ARG A 3 -6.70 -58.35 16.70
CA ARG A 3 -7.08 -57.75 17.98
C ARG A 3 -6.09 -56.73 18.57
N MET A 4 -5.02 -56.37 17.90
CA MET A 4 -3.96 -55.59 18.55
C MET A 4 -3.59 -54.28 17.86
N SER A 5 -4.49 -53.62 17.14
CA SER A 5 -4.20 -52.26 16.62
C SER A 5 -5.32 -51.24 16.81
N ARG A 6 -6.07 -51.32 17.91
CA ARG A 6 -6.95 -50.22 18.30
C ARG A 6 -6.25 -49.38 19.35
N GLY A 7 -5.56 -48.32 18.88
CA GLY A 7 -4.85 -47.39 19.74
C GLY A 7 -5.76 -46.80 20.81
N LEU A 8 -5.15 -46.38 21.91
CA LEU A 8 -5.76 -45.72 23.09
C LEU A 8 -6.76 -44.60 22.74
N GLY A 9 -6.68 -44.01 21.53
CA GLY A 9 -7.60 -42.98 21.08
C GLY A 9 -9.04 -43.45 20.82
N ASP A 10 -9.25 -44.74 20.51
CA ASP A 10 -10.59 -45.28 20.23
C ASP A 10 -11.36 -45.63 21.50
N VAL A 11 -10.70 -45.87 22.62
CA VAL A 11 -11.32 -46.22 23.92
C VAL A 11 -12.05 -44.98 24.49
N TYR A 12 -11.55 -43.78 24.24
CA TYR A 12 -12.17 -42.54 24.74
C TYR A 12 -13.41 -42.10 23.93
N LYS A 13 -13.58 -42.60 22.72
CA LYS A 13 -14.74 -42.23 21.87
C LYS A 13 -15.99 -43.09 22.06
N ARG A 14 -15.90 -44.23 22.77
CA ARG A 14 -17.07 -45.09 23.06
C ARG A 14 -17.74 -44.63 24.34
N GLN A 15 -18.78 -43.79 24.22
CA GLN A 15 -19.62 -43.47 25.35
C GLN A 15 -20.37 -44.72 25.80
N ARG A 16 -20.26 -45.06 27.10
CA ARG A 16 -21.03 -46.13 27.73
C ARG A 16 -22.50 -45.72 27.80
N ARG A 17 -23.42 -46.61 27.49
CA ARG A 17 -24.84 -46.42 27.72
C ARG A 17 -25.13 -46.67 29.21
N PRO A 18 -26.09 -45.88 29.83
CA PRO A 18 -26.93 -44.87 29.22
C PRO A 18 -26.20 -43.53 29.01
N PHE A 19 -26.56 -42.81 27.92
CA PHE A 19 -26.01 -41.49 27.63
C PHE A 19 -26.65 -40.47 28.59
N GLU A 20 -25.84 -39.73 29.34
CA GLU A 20 -26.33 -38.60 30.08
C GLU A 20 -26.60 -37.45 29.10
N SER A 21 -27.86 -37.20 28.83
CA SER A 21 -28.35 -36.16 27.92
C SER A 21 -27.71 -34.80 28.22
N TYR A 22 -27.47 -34.50 29.49
CA TYR A 22 -26.80 -33.27 29.93
C TYR A 22 -25.38 -33.14 29.41
N ILE A 23 -24.56 -34.22 29.44
CA ILE A 23 -23.18 -34.23 28.96
C ILE A 23 -23.16 -34.02 27.45
N ILE A 24 -24.06 -34.67 26.71
CA ILE A 24 -24.17 -34.53 25.27
C ILE A 24 -24.56 -33.12 24.89
N ASN A 25 -25.58 -32.56 25.50
CA ASN A 25 -26.04 -31.19 25.25
C ASN A 25 -24.96 -30.17 25.57
N ARG A 26 -24.22 -30.35 26.66
CA ARG A 26 -23.08 -29.47 27.01
C ARG A 26 -21.95 -29.54 25.99
N ARG A 27 -21.60 -30.74 25.48
CA ARG A 27 -20.59 -30.89 24.43
C ARG A 27 -21.03 -30.24 23.13
N ILE A 28 -22.26 -30.48 22.69
CA ILE A 28 -22.82 -29.86 21.48
C ILE A 28 -22.78 -28.33 21.63
N LYS A 29 -23.28 -27.79 22.74
CA LYS A 29 -23.26 -26.35 23.00
C LYS A 29 -21.84 -25.77 22.97
N ASN A 30 -20.87 -26.44 23.61
CA ASN A 30 -19.49 -26.00 23.62
C ASN A 30 -18.87 -26.06 22.21
N THR A 31 -19.16 -27.11 21.44
CA THR A 31 -18.64 -27.24 20.07
C THR A 31 -19.23 -26.16 19.15
N LEU A 32 -20.52 -25.88 19.24
CA LEU A 32 -21.16 -24.81 18.49
C LEU A 32 -20.59 -23.45 18.87
N MET A 33 -20.44 -23.19 20.16
CA MET A 33 -19.86 -21.94 20.65
C MET A 33 -18.39 -21.75 20.18
N LEU A 34 -17.59 -22.82 20.16
CA LEU A 34 -16.22 -22.78 19.64
C LEU A 34 -16.22 -22.49 18.12
N TYR A 35 -17.11 -23.13 17.37
CA TYR A 35 -17.25 -22.90 15.93
C TYR A 35 -17.65 -21.44 15.63
N GLU A 36 -18.63 -20.90 16.35
CA GLU A 36 -19.03 -19.49 16.23
C GLU A 36 -17.90 -18.52 16.55
N LYS A 37 -17.14 -18.79 17.63
CA LYS A 37 -15.97 -17.99 18.00
C LYS A 37 -14.87 -18.04 16.90
N GLN A 38 -14.60 -19.24 16.37
CA GLN A 38 -13.64 -19.41 15.28
C GLN A 38 -14.07 -18.63 14.03
N LYS A 39 -15.34 -18.75 13.62
CA LYS A 39 -15.87 -17.99 12.48
C LYS A 39 -15.77 -16.48 12.68
N LYS A 40 -16.10 -16.00 13.89
CA LYS A 40 -15.95 -14.58 14.23
C LYS A 40 -14.49 -14.12 14.21
N LEU A 41 -13.57 -14.96 14.69
CA LEU A 41 -12.14 -14.65 14.68
C LEU A 41 -11.61 -14.54 13.23
N VAL A 42 -11.95 -15.50 12.37
CA VAL A 42 -11.58 -15.45 10.94
C VAL A 42 -12.07 -14.16 10.30
N HIS A 43 -13.34 -13.81 10.51
CA HIS A 43 -13.91 -12.57 9.97
C HIS A 43 -13.19 -11.30 10.49
N LEU A 44 -12.84 -11.26 11.78
CA LEU A 44 -12.09 -10.13 12.35
C LEU A 44 -10.68 -10.03 11.76
N VAL A 45 -10.01 -11.17 11.53
CA VAL A 45 -8.69 -11.20 10.90
C VAL A 45 -8.78 -10.69 9.46
N GLU A 46 -9.76 -11.15 8.68
CA GLU A 46 -10.01 -10.67 7.33
C GLU A 46 -10.24 -9.15 7.29
N GLN A 47 -11.08 -8.63 8.19
CA GLN A 47 -11.31 -7.18 8.30
C GLN A 47 -10.03 -6.41 8.65
N GLN A 48 -9.19 -6.93 9.54
CA GLN A 48 -7.94 -6.28 9.91
C GLN A 48 -6.93 -6.29 8.77
N ILE A 49 -6.83 -7.40 8.03
CA ILE A 49 -5.98 -7.48 6.84
C ILE A 49 -6.45 -6.44 5.81
N GLN A 50 -7.75 -6.40 5.51
CA GLN A 50 -8.30 -5.45 4.54
C GLN A 50 -8.04 -4.00 4.96
N LYS A 51 -8.22 -3.68 6.23
CA LYS A 51 -7.94 -2.35 6.77
C LYS A 51 -6.46 -1.97 6.64
N ARG A 52 -5.53 -2.92 6.88
CA ARG A 52 -4.08 -2.68 6.68
C ARG A 52 -3.75 -2.41 5.22
N VAL A 53 -4.30 -3.22 4.30
CA VAL A 53 -4.11 -3.02 2.85
C VAL A 53 -4.60 -1.63 2.44
N ASN A 54 -5.81 -1.25 2.83
CA ASN A 54 -6.38 0.05 2.49
C ASN A 54 -5.54 1.22 3.07
N ASN A 55 -5.09 1.11 4.32
CA ASN A 55 -4.24 2.14 4.93
C ASN A 55 -2.91 2.29 4.19
N ASN A 56 -2.26 1.17 3.83
CA ASN A 56 -1.00 1.21 3.09
C ASN A 56 -1.18 1.83 1.71
N THR A 57 -2.22 1.44 0.98
CA THR A 57 -2.56 2.03 -0.33
C THR A 57 -2.80 3.54 -0.20
N THR A 58 -3.53 3.97 0.82
CA THR A 58 -3.77 5.40 1.08
C THR A 58 -2.46 6.16 1.31
N LEU A 59 -1.55 5.62 2.13
CA LEU A 59 -0.26 6.27 2.39
C LEU A 59 0.59 6.37 1.12
N ILE A 60 0.61 5.33 0.28
CA ILE A 60 1.34 5.32 -0.99
C ILE A 60 0.76 6.37 -1.93
N ASN A 61 -0.57 6.46 -2.04
CA ASN A 61 -1.23 7.47 -2.85
C ASN A 61 -0.91 8.89 -2.36
N VAL A 62 -0.93 9.12 -1.05
CA VAL A 62 -0.54 10.42 -0.47
C VAL A 62 0.91 10.76 -0.84
N LEU A 63 1.84 9.81 -0.78
CA LEU A 63 3.23 10.04 -1.19
C LEU A 63 3.32 10.38 -2.69
N GLY A 64 2.63 9.64 -3.55
CA GLY A 64 2.53 9.95 -4.98
C GLY A 64 1.98 11.37 -5.21
N HIS A 65 0.86 11.71 -4.58
CA HIS A 65 0.26 13.04 -4.70
C HIS A 65 1.19 14.17 -4.23
N ILE A 66 2.00 13.97 -3.18
CA ILE A 66 2.97 14.98 -2.73
C ILE A 66 4.01 15.26 -3.82
N VAL A 67 4.47 14.21 -4.51
CA VAL A 67 5.43 14.35 -5.61
C VAL A 67 4.80 15.06 -6.80
N GLU A 68 3.60 14.63 -7.22
CA GLU A 68 2.85 15.22 -8.33
C GLU A 68 2.48 16.68 -8.07
N PHE A 69 2.04 17.00 -6.85
CA PHE A 69 1.74 18.40 -6.45
C PHE A 69 2.92 19.31 -6.66
N ARG A 70 4.15 18.83 -6.40
CA ARG A 70 5.38 19.59 -6.61
C ARG A 70 5.65 19.84 -8.11
N ASN A 71 5.17 18.98 -9.00
CA ASN A 71 5.33 19.08 -10.45
C ASN A 71 4.23 19.91 -11.13
N GLY A 72 3.25 20.41 -10.35
CA GLY A 72 2.10 21.14 -10.89
C GLY A 72 1.14 20.25 -11.70
N GLU A 73 1.21 18.95 -11.54
CA GLU A 73 0.30 17.99 -12.16
C GLU A 73 -1.03 17.91 -11.38
N SER A 74 -2.08 17.45 -12.06
CA SER A 74 -3.41 17.36 -11.44
C SER A 74 -3.45 16.24 -10.40
N GLY A 75 -4.16 16.44 -9.28
CA GLY A 75 -4.34 15.41 -8.25
C GLY A 75 -5.05 14.14 -8.75
N LEU A 76 -5.56 14.11 -9.98
CA LEU A 76 -6.20 12.96 -10.60
C LEU A 76 -5.21 12.02 -11.30
N HIS A 77 -4.02 12.50 -11.64
CA HIS A 77 -3.01 11.73 -12.37
C HIS A 77 -2.76 10.36 -11.73
N ILE A 78 -2.49 10.31 -10.43
CA ILE A 78 -2.26 9.05 -9.70
C ILE A 78 -3.45 8.09 -9.80
N GLN A 79 -4.67 8.60 -9.69
CA GLN A 79 -5.88 7.78 -9.77
C GLN A 79 -6.09 7.24 -11.19
N HIS A 80 -5.82 8.07 -12.20
CA HIS A 80 -5.90 7.68 -13.61
C HIS A 80 -4.88 6.56 -13.91
N ILE A 81 -3.60 6.75 -13.54
CA ILE A 81 -2.55 5.75 -13.73
C ILE A 81 -2.92 4.42 -13.07
N GLN A 82 -3.39 4.44 -11.81
CA GLN A 82 -3.81 3.22 -11.11
C GLN A 82 -4.99 2.53 -11.81
N THR A 83 -5.99 3.29 -12.21
CA THR A 83 -7.19 2.77 -12.86
C THR A 83 -6.83 2.12 -14.19
N ILE A 84 -6.10 2.82 -15.05
CA ILE A 84 -5.69 2.32 -16.38
C ILE A 84 -4.79 1.09 -16.20
N THR A 85 -3.80 1.14 -15.31
CA THR A 85 -2.91 0.01 -15.01
C THR A 85 -3.71 -1.23 -14.62
N LYS A 86 -4.65 -1.09 -13.67
CA LYS A 86 -5.50 -2.20 -13.23
C LYS A 86 -6.35 -2.77 -14.37
N MET A 87 -6.98 -1.92 -15.16
CA MET A 87 -7.83 -2.36 -16.27
C MET A 87 -7.03 -3.09 -17.36
N LEU A 88 -5.84 -2.60 -17.69
CA LEU A 88 -4.93 -3.25 -18.65
C LEU A 88 -4.48 -4.62 -18.16
N LEU A 89 -4.07 -4.75 -16.91
CA LEU A 89 -3.64 -6.02 -16.32
C LEU A 89 -4.78 -7.05 -16.28
N LEU A 90 -5.98 -6.63 -15.91
CA LEU A 90 -7.17 -7.50 -15.92
C LEU A 90 -7.51 -7.97 -17.33
N GLN A 91 -7.45 -7.10 -18.32
CA GLN A 91 -7.73 -7.45 -19.71
C GLN A 91 -6.64 -8.36 -20.29
N MET A 92 -5.37 -8.10 -19.96
CA MET A 92 -4.25 -8.94 -20.37
C MET A 92 -4.39 -10.37 -19.82
N GLY A 93 -4.79 -10.53 -18.55
CA GLY A 93 -5.05 -11.85 -17.95
C GLY A 93 -6.19 -12.63 -18.62
N LYS A 94 -7.14 -11.95 -19.28
CA LYS A 94 -8.19 -12.59 -20.09
C LYS A 94 -7.69 -13.05 -21.46
N LYS A 95 -6.74 -12.29 -22.07
CA LYS A 95 -6.25 -12.54 -23.43
C LYS A 95 -5.07 -13.52 -23.49
N SER A 96 -4.20 -13.51 -22.49
CA SER A 96 -2.96 -14.29 -22.49
C SER A 96 -2.73 -14.96 -21.18
N HIS A 97 -2.33 -16.24 -21.24
CA HIS A 97 -1.85 -17.01 -20.07
C HIS A 97 -0.33 -16.94 -19.89
N GLU A 98 0.36 -16.17 -20.71
CA GLU A 98 1.81 -16.01 -20.66
C GLU A 98 2.25 -15.30 -19.39
N TYR A 99 1.52 -14.25 -19.02
CA TYR A 99 1.77 -13.50 -17.79
C TYR A 99 0.85 -14.03 -16.69
N LYS A 100 1.39 -14.88 -15.82
CA LYS A 100 0.65 -15.50 -14.69
C LYS A 100 0.57 -14.53 -13.52
N LEU A 101 -0.23 -13.48 -13.64
CA LEU A 101 -0.48 -12.53 -12.57
C LEU A 101 -1.69 -12.96 -11.75
N SER A 102 -1.52 -13.03 -10.44
CA SER A 102 -2.63 -13.22 -9.50
C SER A 102 -3.37 -11.88 -9.27
N ASP A 103 -4.58 -11.93 -8.70
CA ASP A 103 -5.30 -10.72 -8.28
C ASP A 103 -4.49 -9.88 -7.29
N ALA A 104 -3.66 -10.53 -6.47
CA ALA A 104 -2.75 -9.86 -5.56
C ALA A 104 -1.64 -9.09 -6.31
N ASP A 105 -1.05 -9.70 -7.35
CA ASP A 105 -0.05 -9.01 -8.20
C ASP A 105 -0.67 -7.81 -8.90
N ILE A 106 -1.87 -7.94 -9.45
CA ILE A 106 -2.59 -6.84 -10.10
C ILE A 106 -2.83 -5.68 -9.12
N LEU A 107 -3.23 -5.98 -7.88
CA LEU A 107 -3.41 -4.98 -6.85
C LEU A 107 -2.08 -4.31 -6.47
N LEU A 108 -1.00 -5.10 -6.31
CA LEU A 108 0.31 -4.58 -5.96
C LEU A 108 0.89 -3.70 -7.07
N ILE A 109 0.83 -4.13 -8.34
CA ILE A 109 1.32 -3.36 -9.49
C ILE A 109 0.53 -2.05 -9.63
N SER A 110 -0.81 -2.11 -9.55
CA SER A 110 -1.63 -0.90 -9.64
C SER A 110 -1.39 0.07 -8.48
N THR A 111 -1.11 -0.43 -7.27
CA THR A 111 -0.74 0.42 -6.13
C THR A 111 0.67 1.00 -6.32
N ALA A 112 1.62 0.18 -6.76
CA ALA A 112 3.00 0.59 -6.99
C ALA A 112 3.13 1.64 -8.09
N SER A 113 2.20 1.68 -9.05
CA SER A 113 2.21 2.67 -10.14
C SER A 113 2.14 4.12 -9.64
N SER A 114 1.59 4.36 -8.46
CA SER A 114 1.59 5.69 -7.82
C SER A 114 2.99 6.22 -7.49
N LEU A 115 4.00 5.37 -7.47
CA LEU A 115 5.37 5.71 -7.13
C LEU A 115 6.28 5.84 -8.36
N HIS A 116 5.75 5.73 -9.59
CA HIS A 116 6.55 5.74 -10.82
C HIS A 116 7.50 6.93 -10.89
N ASP A 117 7.05 8.08 -10.43
CA ASP A 117 7.72 9.38 -10.48
C ASP A 117 8.35 9.82 -9.16
N ILE A 118 8.45 8.95 -8.14
CA ILE A 118 8.94 9.32 -6.80
C ILE A 118 10.33 10.00 -6.83
N GLY A 119 11.16 9.67 -7.80
CA GLY A 119 12.49 10.24 -7.96
C GLY A 119 12.49 11.72 -8.38
N LYS A 120 11.38 12.26 -8.89
CA LYS A 120 11.23 13.69 -9.19
C LYS A 120 11.43 14.58 -7.95
N ILE A 121 11.31 14.01 -6.74
CA ILE A 121 11.59 14.73 -5.49
C ILE A 121 13.02 15.28 -5.44
N SER A 122 13.95 14.66 -6.11
CA SER A 122 15.37 15.06 -6.15
C SER A 122 15.73 15.99 -7.31
N ILE A 123 14.79 16.28 -8.19
CA ILE A 123 15.01 17.20 -9.32
C ILE A 123 14.73 18.65 -8.89
N ASP A 124 15.55 19.57 -9.35
CA ASP A 124 15.35 21.00 -9.06
C ASP A 124 14.00 21.50 -9.62
N GLU A 125 13.23 22.16 -8.79
CA GLU A 125 11.92 22.69 -9.14
C GLU A 125 11.96 23.68 -10.31
N LYS A 126 13.07 24.42 -10.46
CA LYS A 126 13.29 25.33 -11.59
C LYS A 126 13.37 24.62 -12.93
N ILE A 127 13.80 23.36 -12.93
CA ILE A 127 13.84 22.51 -14.11
C ILE A 127 12.48 21.86 -14.35
N LEU A 128 11.89 21.28 -13.30
CA LEU A 128 10.59 20.60 -13.39
C LEU A 128 9.47 21.54 -13.83
N ASN A 129 9.40 22.73 -13.22
CA ASN A 129 8.34 23.72 -13.46
C ASN A 129 8.78 24.82 -14.45
N LYS A 130 9.79 24.57 -15.28
CA LYS A 130 10.27 25.52 -16.27
C LYS A 130 9.16 25.91 -17.25
N PRO A 131 8.85 27.22 -17.39
CA PRO A 131 7.88 27.67 -18.37
C PRO A 131 8.49 27.55 -19.80
N GLY A 132 8.30 26.40 -20.45
CA GLY A 132 8.77 26.16 -21.81
C GLY A 132 9.46 24.81 -22.00
N ARG A 133 10.08 24.65 -23.16
CA ARG A 133 10.79 23.39 -23.46
C ARG A 133 12.10 23.29 -22.67
N LEU A 134 12.37 22.10 -22.16
CA LEU A 134 13.66 21.78 -21.54
C LEU A 134 14.78 21.80 -22.59
N THR A 135 15.95 22.26 -22.21
CA THR A 135 17.17 22.05 -22.99
C THR A 135 17.56 20.56 -22.97
N LYS A 136 18.50 20.16 -23.82
CA LYS A 136 18.99 18.76 -23.81
C LYS A 136 19.57 18.38 -22.45
N ASP A 137 20.37 19.28 -21.85
CA ASP A 137 21.02 19.03 -20.55
C ASP A 137 19.98 18.92 -19.42
N GLU A 138 19.00 19.82 -19.41
CA GLU A 138 17.89 19.79 -18.44
C GLU A 138 17.07 18.50 -18.60
N PHE A 139 16.83 18.04 -19.83
CA PHE A 139 16.13 16.79 -20.08
C PHE A 139 16.92 15.58 -19.58
N GLU A 140 18.27 15.56 -19.76
CA GLU A 140 19.11 14.52 -19.18
C GLU A 140 19.06 14.51 -17.63
N ILE A 141 18.93 15.68 -16.99
CA ILE A 141 18.74 15.78 -15.55
C ILE A 141 17.37 15.18 -15.17
N VAL A 142 16.31 15.54 -15.89
CA VAL A 142 14.96 15.01 -15.58
C VAL A 142 14.91 13.49 -15.75
N LYS A 143 15.55 12.92 -16.77
CA LYS A 143 15.63 11.46 -16.94
C LYS A 143 16.18 10.72 -15.72
N GLN A 144 17.01 11.38 -14.91
CA GLN A 144 17.60 10.75 -13.72
C GLN A 144 16.56 10.38 -12.67
N HIS A 145 15.31 10.95 -12.72
CA HIS A 145 14.27 10.60 -11.75
C HIS A 145 13.99 9.09 -11.70
N SER A 146 14.03 8.41 -12.85
CA SER A 146 13.78 6.97 -12.92
C SER A 146 14.84 6.17 -12.14
N LEU A 147 16.12 6.52 -12.30
CA LEU A 147 17.23 5.91 -11.57
C LEU A 147 17.22 6.28 -10.10
N ILE A 148 17.07 7.56 -9.78
CA ILE A 148 17.09 8.07 -8.42
C ILE A 148 15.94 7.44 -7.61
N GLY A 149 14.71 7.44 -8.16
CA GLY A 149 13.56 6.85 -7.49
C GLY A 149 13.72 5.35 -7.27
N ALA A 150 14.24 4.61 -8.24
CA ALA A 150 14.52 3.19 -8.09
C ALA A 150 15.55 2.93 -6.98
N GLU A 151 16.63 3.70 -6.92
CA GLU A 151 17.63 3.57 -5.86
C GLU A 151 17.06 3.97 -4.48
N MET A 152 16.22 5.01 -4.41
CA MET A 152 15.53 5.37 -3.17
C MET A 152 14.68 4.21 -2.63
N LEU A 153 13.93 3.53 -3.49
CA LEU A 153 13.09 2.38 -3.11
C LEU A 153 13.93 1.22 -2.55
N LYS A 154 15.12 0.96 -3.07
CA LYS A 154 16.04 -0.06 -2.55
C LYS A 154 16.54 0.23 -1.14
N THR A 155 16.59 1.50 -0.73
CA THR A 155 17.03 1.85 0.64
C THR A 155 15.97 1.59 1.70
N VAL A 156 14.74 1.29 1.30
CA VAL A 156 13.65 1.02 2.25
C VAL A 156 13.92 -0.31 2.98
N PRO A 157 13.81 -0.35 4.32
CA PRO A 157 14.00 -1.59 5.08
C PRO A 157 13.07 -2.71 4.57
N ASN A 158 13.60 -3.93 4.53
CA ASN A 158 12.90 -5.13 4.05
C ASN A 158 12.54 -5.12 2.54
N TYR A 159 13.20 -4.31 1.73
CA TYR A 159 13.00 -4.27 0.28
C TYR A 159 12.96 -5.69 -0.34
N ASN A 160 13.94 -6.54 -0.07
CA ASN A 160 14.06 -7.88 -0.67
C ASN A 160 12.92 -8.87 -0.32
N ASN A 161 12.08 -8.54 0.64
CA ASN A 161 10.96 -9.39 1.09
C ASN A 161 9.61 -8.67 0.91
N ASN A 162 9.52 -7.71 -0.01
CA ASN A 162 8.33 -6.90 -0.21
C ASN A 162 8.02 -6.74 -1.70
N ASP A 163 7.11 -7.54 -2.20
CA ASP A 163 6.71 -7.57 -3.60
C ASP A 163 6.23 -6.20 -4.11
N LEU A 164 5.58 -5.42 -3.26
CA LEU A 164 5.15 -4.06 -3.61
C LEU A 164 6.34 -3.16 -3.94
N LEU A 165 7.41 -3.21 -3.13
CA LEU A 165 8.62 -2.41 -3.36
C LEU A 165 9.39 -2.91 -4.58
N GLU A 166 9.35 -4.20 -4.87
CA GLU A 166 9.94 -4.76 -6.08
C GLU A 166 9.21 -4.26 -7.32
N TYR A 167 7.87 -4.32 -7.35
CA TYR A 167 7.09 -3.74 -8.45
C TYR A 167 7.29 -2.23 -8.56
N ALA A 168 7.32 -1.51 -7.44
CA ALA A 168 7.57 -0.08 -7.45
C ALA A 168 8.95 0.26 -8.02
N TYR A 169 9.98 -0.51 -7.69
CA TYR A 169 11.31 -0.38 -8.27
C TYR A 169 11.30 -0.61 -9.79
N GLN A 170 10.69 -1.70 -10.25
CA GLN A 170 10.59 -2.02 -11.67
C GLN A 170 9.88 -0.90 -12.43
N ILE A 171 8.78 -0.43 -11.92
CA ILE A 171 7.99 0.64 -12.51
C ILE A 171 8.79 1.95 -12.52
N CYS A 172 9.32 2.37 -11.39
CA CYS A 172 10.07 3.61 -11.28
C CYS A 172 11.27 3.64 -12.20
N ARG A 173 12.03 2.53 -12.29
CA ARG A 173 13.23 2.46 -13.14
C ARG A 173 12.90 2.42 -14.61
N TRP A 174 11.85 1.67 -15.04
CA TRP A 174 11.68 1.27 -16.43
C TRP A 174 10.39 1.73 -17.10
N HIS A 175 9.54 2.57 -16.47
CA HIS A 175 8.33 3.07 -17.12
C HIS A 175 8.59 3.98 -18.33
N HIS A 176 9.82 4.46 -18.50
CA HIS A 176 10.28 5.21 -19.68
C HIS A 176 11.06 4.37 -20.68
N GLU A 177 11.19 3.06 -20.44
CA GLU A 177 11.69 2.17 -21.47
C GLU A 177 10.67 2.02 -22.59
N ARG A 178 11.18 1.76 -23.79
CA ARG A 178 10.35 1.58 -24.99
C ARG A 178 10.55 0.20 -25.55
N TYR A 179 9.50 -0.41 -26.02
CA TYR A 179 9.53 -1.78 -26.54
C TYR A 179 10.55 -1.96 -27.68
N ASP A 180 10.87 -0.87 -28.42
CA ASP A 180 11.89 -0.81 -29.48
C ASP A 180 13.33 -0.57 -28.97
N GLY A 181 13.56 -0.47 -27.67
CA GLY A 181 14.88 -0.25 -27.07
C GLY A 181 15.40 1.19 -27.13
N HIS A 182 14.60 2.14 -27.61
CA HIS A 182 14.98 3.56 -27.65
C HIS A 182 14.51 4.33 -26.40
N GLY A 183 14.21 3.61 -25.33
CA GLY A 183 13.84 4.16 -24.02
C GLY A 183 15.04 4.49 -23.15
N TYR A 184 14.79 4.76 -21.89
CA TYR A 184 15.79 5.00 -20.86
C TYR A 184 15.31 4.44 -19.52
N PRO A 185 16.18 4.13 -18.53
CA PRO A 185 17.62 4.45 -18.48
C PRO A 185 18.54 3.38 -19.08
N ASP A 186 18.07 2.12 -19.24
CA ASP A 186 18.92 0.97 -19.54
C ASP A 186 18.84 0.54 -21.02
N GLY A 187 17.86 1.05 -21.80
CA GLY A 187 17.65 0.71 -23.20
C GLY A 187 17.17 -0.73 -23.40
N LEU A 188 16.31 -1.22 -22.51
CA LEU A 188 15.76 -2.57 -22.57
C LEU A 188 14.85 -2.74 -23.79
N VAL A 189 14.85 -3.94 -24.38
CA VAL A 189 14.12 -4.25 -25.61
C VAL A 189 13.08 -5.33 -25.35
N GLY A 190 11.85 -5.11 -25.82
CA GLY A 190 10.80 -6.12 -25.79
C GLY A 190 10.48 -6.58 -24.38
N ASP A 191 10.42 -7.89 -24.17
CA ASP A 191 10.07 -8.51 -22.88
C ASP A 191 11.21 -8.49 -21.84
N GLN A 192 12.35 -7.86 -22.13
CA GLN A 192 13.31 -7.50 -21.12
C GLN A 192 12.76 -6.44 -20.16
N ILE A 193 11.80 -5.63 -20.64
CA ILE A 193 11.10 -4.65 -19.81
C ILE A 193 10.06 -5.40 -18.96
N PRO A 194 10.11 -5.32 -17.63
CA PRO A 194 9.09 -5.94 -16.79
C PRO A 194 7.67 -5.50 -17.17
N ILE A 195 6.73 -6.43 -17.18
CA ILE A 195 5.35 -6.14 -17.59
C ILE A 195 4.71 -5.05 -16.73
N SER A 196 5.06 -4.96 -15.45
CA SER A 196 4.65 -3.89 -14.53
C SER A 196 5.02 -2.51 -15.06
N ALA A 197 6.24 -2.35 -15.61
CA ALA A 197 6.70 -1.10 -16.19
C ALA A 197 6.08 -0.82 -17.56
N GLN A 198 5.91 -1.85 -18.40
CA GLN A 198 5.28 -1.72 -19.71
C GLN A 198 3.85 -1.18 -19.61
N VAL A 199 3.06 -1.72 -18.67
CA VAL A 199 1.66 -1.31 -18.46
C VAL A 199 1.57 0.12 -17.96
N VAL A 200 2.41 0.50 -16.99
CA VAL A 200 2.44 1.87 -16.44
C VAL A 200 2.92 2.86 -17.49
N SER A 201 3.87 2.51 -18.36
CA SER A 201 4.29 3.35 -19.48
C SER A 201 3.13 3.76 -20.38
N ILE A 202 2.25 2.82 -20.73
CA ILE A 202 1.05 3.14 -21.54
C ILE A 202 0.08 4.01 -20.75
N ALA A 203 -0.13 3.71 -19.46
CA ALA A 203 -1.05 4.47 -18.61
C ALA A 203 -0.59 5.93 -18.48
N ASP A 204 0.71 6.15 -18.22
CA ASP A 204 1.31 7.47 -18.12
C ASP A 204 1.19 8.26 -19.42
N VAL A 205 1.54 7.66 -20.55
CA VAL A 205 1.43 8.29 -21.86
C VAL A 205 -0.02 8.67 -22.18
N TYR A 206 -0.99 7.78 -21.89
CA TYR A 206 -2.39 8.09 -22.12
C TYR A 206 -2.86 9.28 -21.26
N ASP A 207 -2.56 9.26 -19.97
CA ASP A 207 -2.94 10.37 -19.07
C ASP A 207 -2.23 11.67 -19.47
N ALA A 208 -0.94 11.61 -19.80
CA ALA A 208 -0.19 12.77 -20.29
C ALA A 208 -0.77 13.39 -21.57
N LEU A 209 -1.45 12.59 -22.40
CA LEU A 209 -2.13 13.08 -23.61
C LEU A 209 -3.49 13.69 -23.30
N THR A 210 -4.26 13.09 -22.37
CA THR A 210 -5.65 13.44 -22.10
C THR A 210 -5.83 14.43 -20.96
N SER A 211 -4.80 14.65 -20.14
CA SER A 211 -4.82 15.65 -19.05
C SER A 211 -4.37 17.02 -19.54
N GLU A 212 -5.01 18.07 -19.04
CA GLU A 212 -4.63 19.45 -19.33
C GLU A 212 -3.36 19.81 -18.55
N ARG A 213 -2.34 20.36 -19.24
CA ARG A 213 -1.07 20.82 -18.64
C ARG A 213 -0.86 22.28 -18.96
N CYS A 214 -0.13 22.98 -18.12
CA CYS A 214 0.12 24.44 -18.23
C CYS A 214 0.51 24.91 -19.65
N TYR A 215 1.07 24.02 -20.47
CA TYR A 215 1.60 24.32 -21.80
C TYR A 215 0.91 23.58 -22.94
N LYS A 216 -0.10 22.72 -22.63
CA LYS A 216 -0.70 21.85 -23.63
C LYS A 216 -2.17 21.59 -23.31
N LYS A 217 -3.04 21.88 -24.29
CA LYS A 217 -4.44 21.45 -24.21
C LYS A 217 -4.53 19.92 -24.27
N ALA A 218 -5.47 19.35 -23.53
CA ALA A 218 -5.78 17.94 -23.58
C ALA A 218 -6.20 17.50 -24.98
N TYR A 219 -5.71 16.36 -25.44
CA TYR A 219 -6.26 15.69 -26.61
C TYR A 219 -7.54 14.97 -26.24
N SER A 220 -8.46 14.85 -27.22
CA SER A 220 -9.62 13.99 -27.01
C SER A 220 -9.20 12.52 -26.87
N HIS A 221 -10.03 11.72 -26.17
CA HIS A 221 -9.80 10.28 -26.03
C HIS A 221 -9.44 9.60 -27.37
N GLY A 222 -10.24 9.81 -28.43
CA GLY A 222 -9.98 9.21 -29.73
C GLY A 222 -8.66 9.66 -30.38
N GLN A 223 -8.23 10.91 -30.13
CA GLN A 223 -6.94 11.40 -30.62
C GLN A 223 -5.78 10.74 -29.84
N ALA A 224 -5.88 10.66 -28.52
CA ALA A 224 -4.87 10.01 -27.68
C ALA A 224 -4.71 8.53 -28.04
N MET A 225 -5.80 7.79 -28.16
CA MET A 225 -5.80 6.39 -28.59
C MET A 225 -5.13 6.21 -29.94
N LYS A 226 -5.48 7.06 -30.93
CA LYS A 226 -4.85 7.01 -32.26
C LYS A 226 -3.34 7.27 -32.19
N MET A 227 -2.90 8.28 -31.43
CA MET A 227 -1.48 8.61 -31.30
C MET A 227 -0.68 7.47 -30.67
N ILE A 228 -1.24 6.78 -29.68
CA ILE A 228 -0.60 5.63 -29.02
C ILE A 228 -0.49 4.45 -29.98
N ILE A 229 -1.59 4.10 -30.67
CA ILE A 229 -1.65 2.96 -31.61
C ILE A 229 -0.75 3.20 -32.83
N ASP A 230 -0.70 4.43 -33.35
CA ASP A 230 0.14 4.82 -34.49
C ASP A 230 1.63 4.94 -34.12
N GLY A 231 2.01 4.70 -32.83
CA GLY A 231 3.38 4.76 -32.36
C GLY A 231 3.99 6.17 -32.28
N GLN A 232 3.16 7.23 -32.31
CA GLN A 232 3.65 8.62 -32.25
C GLN A 232 4.23 8.96 -30.87
N CYS A 233 3.87 8.22 -29.83
CA CYS A 233 4.33 8.41 -28.45
C CYS A 233 5.37 7.38 -28.02
N GLY A 234 5.82 6.52 -28.91
CA GLY A 234 6.73 5.41 -28.64
C GLY A 234 6.13 4.09 -29.13
N VAL A 235 6.97 3.06 -29.10
CA VAL A 235 6.55 1.70 -29.45
C VAL A 235 6.24 0.94 -28.18
N PHE A 236 5.07 0.34 -28.11
CA PHE A 236 4.58 -0.44 -26.98
C PHE A 236 4.43 -1.92 -27.35
N ASN A 237 4.27 -2.76 -26.34
CA ASN A 237 3.98 -4.18 -26.51
C ASN A 237 2.67 -4.35 -27.30
N PRO A 238 2.65 -5.11 -28.41
CA PRO A 238 1.47 -5.32 -29.23
C PRO A 238 0.26 -5.87 -28.46
N LEU A 239 0.50 -6.81 -27.53
CA LEU A 239 -0.56 -7.38 -26.68
C LEU A 239 -1.22 -6.28 -25.81
N LEU A 240 -0.41 -5.38 -25.25
CA LEU A 240 -0.94 -4.29 -24.44
C LEU A 240 -1.68 -3.26 -25.27
N LEU A 241 -1.30 -3.01 -26.52
CA LEU A 241 -2.06 -2.15 -27.44
C LEU A 241 -3.43 -2.76 -27.77
N GLU A 242 -3.48 -4.07 -27.99
CA GLU A 242 -4.76 -4.77 -28.16
C GLU A 242 -5.63 -4.68 -26.90
N CYS A 243 -5.04 -4.88 -25.71
CA CYS A 243 -5.76 -4.74 -24.46
C CYS A 243 -6.31 -3.32 -24.27
N LEU A 244 -5.50 -2.31 -24.58
CA LEU A 244 -5.87 -0.91 -24.48
C LEU A 244 -7.06 -0.58 -25.42
N TYR A 245 -7.02 -1.11 -26.63
CA TYR A 245 -8.11 -0.94 -27.60
C TYR A 245 -9.41 -1.56 -27.07
N ASP A 246 -9.36 -2.78 -26.54
CA ASP A 246 -10.54 -3.48 -26.04
C ASP A 246 -11.20 -2.77 -24.84
N ILE A 247 -10.43 -2.15 -23.96
CA ILE A 247 -10.95 -1.49 -22.76
C ILE A 247 -11.22 0.01 -22.98
N SER A 248 -10.99 0.54 -24.18
CA SER A 248 -10.93 2.00 -24.42
C SER A 248 -12.18 2.75 -23.96
N GLU A 249 -13.38 2.27 -24.28
CA GLU A 249 -14.64 2.92 -23.90
C GLU A 249 -14.95 2.77 -22.40
N GLU A 250 -14.68 1.60 -21.82
CA GLU A 250 -14.84 1.36 -20.38
C GLU A 250 -13.86 2.22 -19.57
N MET A 251 -12.61 2.31 -20.02
CA MET A 251 -11.58 3.16 -19.44
C MET A 251 -11.99 4.63 -19.46
N LYS A 252 -12.46 5.13 -20.61
CA LYS A 252 -12.95 6.48 -20.72
C LYS A 252 -14.08 6.76 -19.73
N ALA A 253 -15.08 5.88 -19.62
CA ALA A 253 -16.19 6.03 -18.70
C ALA A 253 -15.71 6.08 -17.24
N SER A 254 -14.81 5.17 -16.86
CA SER A 254 -14.24 5.09 -15.50
C SER A 254 -13.42 6.33 -15.10
N LEU A 255 -12.71 6.95 -16.06
CA LEU A 255 -11.95 8.18 -15.80
C LEU A 255 -12.88 9.39 -15.66
N PHE A 256 -13.95 9.48 -16.46
CA PHE A 256 -14.98 10.53 -16.32
C PHE A 256 -15.74 10.45 -14.99
N GLU A 257 -16.01 9.25 -14.47
CA GLU A 257 -16.60 9.09 -13.14
C GLU A 257 -15.68 9.64 -12.07
N ASN A 258 -14.38 9.36 -12.16
CA ASN A 258 -13.38 9.89 -11.23
C ASN A 258 -13.29 11.43 -11.27
N GLU A 259 -13.41 12.06 -12.42
CA GLU A 259 -13.44 13.52 -12.54
C GLU A 259 -14.66 14.12 -11.81
N ASN A 260 -15.82 13.52 -11.93
CA ASN A 260 -17.04 13.98 -11.24
C ASN A 260 -16.95 13.83 -9.71
N TYR A 261 -16.20 12.81 -9.22
CA TYR A 261 -15.89 12.68 -7.79
C TYR A 261 -14.85 13.70 -7.33
N ALA A 262 -13.95 14.14 -8.21
CA ALA A 262 -12.95 15.15 -7.87
C ALA A 262 -13.56 16.55 -7.70
N ASP A 263 -14.62 16.89 -8.41
CA ASP A 263 -15.37 18.13 -8.16
C ASP A 263 -16.05 18.12 -6.78
N GLN A 264 -16.44 16.94 -6.26
CA GLN A 264 -16.83 16.78 -4.87
C GLN A 264 -15.62 16.82 -3.91
N ALA A 265 -14.42 16.47 -4.36
CA ALA A 265 -13.17 16.55 -3.60
C ALA A 265 -12.60 17.98 -3.49
N VAL A 266 -13.17 18.97 -4.17
CA VAL A 266 -12.94 20.39 -3.84
C VAL A 266 -13.47 20.69 -2.43
N VAL A 267 -14.53 20.04 -1.99
CA VAL A 267 -14.96 20.02 -0.57
C VAL A 267 -13.95 19.27 0.29
N SER A 268 -13.28 18.22 -0.21
CA SER A 268 -12.19 17.50 0.44
C SER A 268 -10.91 18.33 0.53
N LYS A 269 -10.59 19.19 -0.43
CA LYS A 269 -9.45 20.12 -0.28
C LYS A 269 -9.59 21.06 0.93
N MET A 270 -10.81 21.49 1.26
CA MET A 270 -11.06 22.24 2.50
C MET A 270 -10.89 21.36 3.75
N THR A 271 -11.22 20.07 3.69
CA THR A 271 -10.96 19.11 4.77
C THR A 271 -9.48 18.74 4.85
N ASP A 272 -8.76 18.64 3.74
CA ASP A 272 -7.32 18.37 3.70
C ASP A 272 -6.53 19.58 4.22
N GLU A 273 -6.92 20.81 3.89
CA GLU A 273 -6.36 22.03 4.51
C GLU A 273 -6.66 22.11 6.01
N LEU A 274 -7.86 21.68 6.44
CA LEU A 274 -8.22 21.60 7.85
C LEU A 274 -7.43 20.49 8.58
N VAL A 275 -7.24 19.34 7.97
CA VAL A 275 -6.41 18.23 8.53
C VAL A 275 -4.95 18.66 8.60
N ILE A 276 -4.39 19.28 7.55
CA ILE A 276 -3.02 19.82 7.57
C ILE A 276 -2.88 20.95 8.60
N LYS A 277 -3.89 21.79 8.73
CA LYS A 277 -3.93 22.88 9.72
C LYS A 277 -4.05 22.36 11.14
N GLN A 278 -4.84 21.30 11.35
CA GLN A 278 -4.97 20.59 12.62
C GLN A 278 -3.67 19.84 12.96
N PHE A 279 -3.05 19.15 12.02
CA PHE A 279 -1.73 18.52 12.17
C PHE A 279 -0.64 19.56 12.52
N ARG A 280 -0.65 20.74 11.87
CA ARG A 280 0.26 21.82 12.22
C ARG A 280 -0.04 22.48 13.56
N SER A 281 -1.29 22.48 14.04
CA SER A 281 -1.65 23.01 15.34
C SER A 281 -1.34 22.06 16.49
N GLU A 282 -1.30 20.77 16.21
CA GLU A 282 -0.95 19.69 17.16
C GLU A 282 0.55 19.40 17.21
N MET A 283 1.33 19.88 16.23
CA MET A 283 2.80 19.86 16.35
C MET A 283 3.23 20.82 17.47
N PRO A 284 3.97 20.34 18.48
CA PRO A 284 4.52 21.20 19.50
C PRO A 284 5.36 22.29 18.81
N LYS A 285 5.02 23.56 19.03
CA LYS A 285 5.87 24.68 18.57
C LYS A 285 7.24 24.44 19.17
N GLU A 286 8.22 24.09 18.35
CA GLU A 286 9.61 23.98 18.76
C GLU A 286 10.07 25.28 19.41
N LYS A 287 10.07 25.29 20.73
CA LYS A 287 10.98 26.14 21.48
C LYS A 287 12.29 25.37 21.56
N ASN A 288 13.30 25.94 20.94
CA ASN A 288 14.71 25.52 20.98
C ASN A 288 15.10 24.72 22.23
N ASN A 289 15.07 23.40 22.13
CA ASN A 289 15.77 22.46 23.01
C ASN A 289 15.94 21.13 22.29
N GLU A 290 16.71 21.16 21.19
CA GLU A 290 16.99 19.98 20.34
C GLU A 290 17.79 18.87 21.03
N SER A 291 18.38 19.12 22.19
CA SER A 291 19.28 18.15 22.83
C SER A 291 18.65 17.29 23.91
N GLN A 292 17.49 17.63 24.45
CA GLN A 292 16.85 16.82 25.51
C GLN A 292 15.70 15.94 25.04
N ASN A 293 14.98 16.30 23.98
CA ASN A 293 13.83 15.51 23.51
C ASN A 293 14.20 14.28 22.66
N ARG A 294 15.38 14.23 22.05
CA ARG A 294 15.82 13.03 21.30
C ARG A 294 16.13 11.83 22.18
N LYS A 295 16.42 12.02 23.46
CA LYS A 295 16.68 10.92 24.40
C LYS A 295 15.41 10.28 24.98
N PHE A 296 14.28 10.98 24.98
CA PHE A 296 13.07 10.54 25.68
C PHE A 296 12.21 9.53 24.89
N PHE A 297 12.35 9.49 23.58
CA PHE A 297 11.54 8.61 22.72
C PHE A 297 12.27 7.35 22.23
N GLN A 298 13.50 7.12 22.66
CA GLN A 298 14.32 6.10 22.03
C GLN A 298 14.25 4.71 22.66
N GLU A 299 13.59 4.44 23.78
CA GLU A 299 13.61 3.07 24.35
C GLU A 299 12.58 2.76 25.45
N MET A 300 11.36 3.29 25.39
CA MET A 300 10.29 2.77 26.25
C MET A 300 9.54 1.66 25.53
N THR A 301 9.87 0.40 25.83
CA THR A 301 9.10 -0.74 25.34
C THR A 301 8.33 -1.38 26.51
N PHE A 302 7.08 -1.74 26.24
CA PHE A 302 6.20 -2.44 27.14
C PHE A 302 5.67 -3.70 26.45
N GLU A 303 5.76 -4.84 27.10
CA GLU A 303 5.24 -6.11 26.62
C GLU A 303 4.33 -6.72 27.68
N TYR A 304 3.13 -7.15 27.28
CA TYR A 304 2.19 -7.79 28.20
C TYR A 304 2.07 -9.28 27.88
N ASP A 305 2.41 -10.12 28.86
CA ASP A 305 2.23 -11.57 28.83
C ASP A 305 0.85 -11.92 29.43
N ALA A 306 -0.08 -12.28 28.54
CA ALA A 306 -1.46 -12.61 28.95
C ALA A 306 -1.56 -13.92 29.75
N PHE A 307 -0.59 -14.83 29.63
CA PHE A 307 -0.58 -16.10 30.37
C PHE A 307 -0.14 -15.88 31.83
N LYS A 308 0.82 -15.00 32.04
CA LYS A 308 1.36 -14.68 33.36
C LYS A 308 0.67 -13.51 34.02
N ASP A 309 -0.24 -12.83 33.31
CA ASP A 309 -0.84 -11.54 33.69
C ASP A 309 0.24 -10.57 34.20
N ALA A 310 1.30 -10.40 33.40
CA ALA A 310 2.47 -9.61 33.72
C ALA A 310 2.84 -8.62 32.64
N VAL A 311 3.23 -7.41 33.03
CA VAL A 311 3.81 -6.39 32.14
C VAL A 311 5.32 -6.38 32.29
N TYR A 312 6.04 -6.56 31.20
CA TYR A 312 7.49 -6.40 31.13
C TYR A 312 7.79 -4.99 30.61
N ILE A 313 8.71 -4.30 31.27
CA ILE A 313 9.07 -2.92 30.99
C ILE A 313 10.56 -2.88 30.71
N SER A 314 11.00 -2.16 29.67
CA SER A 314 12.43 -2.03 29.40
C SER A 314 13.17 -1.43 30.60
N SER A 315 14.38 -1.90 30.85
CA SER A 315 15.20 -1.53 32.05
C SER A 315 15.38 0.00 32.16
N GLN A 316 15.46 0.70 31.05
CA GLN A 316 15.57 2.17 31.05
C GLN A 316 14.24 2.82 31.46
N ALA A 317 13.11 2.35 30.89
CA ALA A 317 11.81 2.88 31.24
C ALA A 317 11.43 2.60 32.71
N ALA A 318 11.79 1.42 33.23
CA ALA A 318 11.57 1.08 34.63
C ALA A 318 12.34 2.01 35.58
N LYS A 319 13.60 2.34 35.28
CA LYS A 319 14.41 3.33 36.04
C LYS A 319 13.83 4.74 35.98
N ASP A 320 13.41 5.18 34.79
CA ASP A 320 12.90 6.54 34.59
C ASP A 320 11.54 6.74 35.28
N LEU A 321 10.75 5.68 35.38
CA LEU A 321 9.46 5.66 36.06
C LEU A 321 9.53 5.29 37.54
N GLY A 322 10.67 4.78 38.04
CA GLY A 322 10.85 4.34 39.41
C GLY A 322 9.99 3.12 39.78
N ILE A 323 9.82 2.19 38.84
CA ILE A 323 9.00 0.97 39.01
C ILE A 323 9.79 -0.27 38.65
N ASP A 324 9.27 -1.44 39.00
CA ASP A 324 9.90 -2.73 38.72
C ASP A 324 9.82 -3.04 37.19
N GLU A 325 10.83 -3.74 36.66
CA GLU A 325 10.87 -4.19 35.25
C GLU A 325 9.77 -5.20 34.91
N ILE A 326 9.25 -5.90 35.92
CA ILE A 326 8.15 -6.86 35.76
C ILE A 326 7.06 -6.55 36.78
N ILE A 327 5.88 -6.31 36.31
CA ILE A 327 4.71 -6.03 37.15
C ILE A 327 3.71 -7.17 36.95
N TYR A 328 3.50 -7.96 37.99
CA TYR A 328 2.50 -9.01 38.01
C TYR A 328 1.15 -8.45 38.42
N HIS A 329 0.08 -8.97 37.82
CA HIS A 329 -1.32 -8.58 38.10
C HIS A 329 -1.53 -7.05 38.05
N PRO A 330 -1.26 -6.39 36.92
CA PRO A 330 -1.26 -4.93 36.81
C PRO A 330 -2.62 -4.28 37.18
N LYS A 331 -3.69 -5.07 37.28
CA LYS A 331 -5.01 -4.60 37.73
C LYS A 331 -5.03 -4.22 39.23
N ASN A 332 -4.13 -4.79 40.01
CA ASN A 332 -4.11 -4.63 41.47
C ASN A 332 -3.17 -3.50 41.90
N HIS A 333 -2.45 -2.87 40.96
CA HIS A 333 -1.56 -1.77 41.24
C HIS A 333 -2.18 -0.44 40.80
N GLU A 334 -2.32 0.50 41.74
CA GLU A 334 -2.71 1.90 41.46
C GLU A 334 -1.48 2.67 40.95
N PHE A 335 -1.25 2.61 39.63
CA PHE A 335 -0.24 3.47 39.01
C PHE A 335 -0.89 4.78 38.57
N SER A 336 -0.41 5.90 39.09
CA SER A 336 -0.92 7.24 38.80
C SER A 336 -0.80 7.64 37.31
N PHE A 337 0.06 6.97 36.53
CA PHE A 337 0.30 7.22 35.11
C PHE A 337 -0.45 6.25 34.17
N PHE A 338 -0.99 5.12 34.68
CA PHE A 338 -1.87 4.27 33.89
C PHE A 338 -3.32 4.53 34.30
N ASN A 339 -3.98 5.43 33.60
CA ASN A 339 -5.40 5.61 33.81
C ASN A 339 -6.19 4.40 33.24
N LYS A 340 -7.48 4.26 33.65
CA LYS A 340 -8.34 3.14 33.24
C LYS A 340 -8.45 2.99 31.70
N SER A 341 -8.31 4.09 30.94
CA SER A 341 -8.32 4.07 29.48
C SER A 341 -7.02 3.53 28.89
N THR A 342 -5.85 3.83 29.47
CA THR A 342 -4.54 3.31 29.03
C THR A 342 -4.44 1.81 29.29
N ILE A 343 -4.91 1.33 30.45
CA ILE A 343 -4.97 -0.10 30.77
C ILE A 343 -5.93 -0.84 29.83
N LYS A 344 -7.08 -0.22 29.49
CA LYS A 344 -8.01 -0.77 28.50
C LYS A 344 -7.37 -0.85 27.11
N LEU A 345 -6.67 0.19 26.70
CA LEU A 345 -5.97 0.24 25.41
C LEU A 345 -4.87 -0.84 25.33
N LEU A 346 -4.06 -1.04 26.37
CA LEU A 346 -3.05 -2.10 26.45
C LEU A 346 -3.68 -3.49 26.40
N LYS A 347 -4.87 -3.68 27.00
CA LYS A 347 -5.61 -4.95 26.91
C LYS A 347 -6.21 -5.18 25.53
N ASP A 348 -6.74 -4.13 24.90
CA ASP A 348 -7.26 -4.21 23.54
C ASP A 348 -6.13 -4.48 22.55
N LEU A 349 -4.93 -3.94 22.79
CA LEU A 349 -3.72 -4.21 22.00
C LEU A 349 -3.15 -5.62 22.24
N SER A 350 -3.18 -6.15 23.48
CA SER A 350 -2.71 -7.51 23.78
C SER A 350 -3.61 -8.60 23.18
N LEU A 351 -4.90 -8.32 23.01
CA LEU A 351 -5.84 -9.21 22.29
C LEU A 351 -5.56 -9.26 20.77
N ILE A 352 -4.75 -8.35 20.24
CA ILE A 352 -4.36 -8.29 18.82
C ILE A 352 -3.12 -9.14 18.53
N HIS A 353 -2.35 -9.54 19.55
CA HIS A 353 -1.09 -10.31 19.41
C HIS A 353 -1.20 -11.80 19.77
N ILE A 354 -2.41 -12.35 19.90
CA ILE A 354 -2.62 -13.80 20.12
C ILE A 354 -3.00 -14.48 18.82
#